data_a2535f1402a8713797f154934af993a2
#
_entry.id   a2535f1402a8713797f154934af993a2
#
_cell.length_a   1.000
_cell.length_b   1.000
_cell.length_c   1.000
_cell.angle_alpha   90.00
_cell.angle_beta   90.00
_cell.angle_gamma   90.00
#
_symmetry.space_group_name_H-M   'P 1'
#
loop_
_entity.id
_entity.type
_entity.pdbx_description
1 polymer ?
#
loop_
_entity_poly.entity_id
_entity_poly.type
_entity_poly.pdbx_seq_one_letter_code
_entity_poly.pdbx_strand_id
1 'polypeptide(L)'
;MTASRREIVAAYEIERRRIERDLHDGAQQRLVVGLMKLGEAQLSPAVTADPALAALLHEAKAAIAGGLESLRTTVRGIHPQVLTDLGLEAALTDAVDRVDRTGRTIRIVCPHPLPTMPEGVLAAAYFFALEAMTNALKHAPGAEITILLTVDKTLRVCVVDTGPGGACLQPGRGLAGMRERLAAFGGELLLSSPPGGPTQVAAHLPLLLARGESGTGIDRVDGTGATTGAEGQET
;
A
#
# COMPACT_ATOMS: atom_id res chain seq x y z
N MET A 1 -28.28 -6.85 2.98
CA MET A 1 -27.43 -5.81 2.37
C MET A 1 -25.91 -6.04 2.50
N THR A 2 -25.43 -6.97 3.31
CA THR A 2 -24.01 -7.24 3.55
C THR A 2 -23.34 -8.23 2.56
N ALA A 3 -24.06 -9.18 1.97
CA ALA A 3 -23.50 -10.17 1.04
C ALA A 3 -23.11 -9.55 -0.31
N SER A 4 -23.97 -8.74 -0.91
CA SER A 4 -23.73 -8.08 -2.20
C SER A 4 -22.50 -7.16 -2.21
N ARG A 5 -22.21 -6.49 -1.08
CA ARG A 5 -21.02 -5.64 -0.94
C ARG A 5 -19.72 -6.45 -0.93
N ARG A 6 -19.75 -7.65 -0.37
CA ARG A 6 -18.60 -8.58 -0.33
C ARG A 6 -18.28 -9.16 -1.70
N GLU A 7 -19.30 -9.55 -2.45
CA GLU A 7 -19.14 -10.03 -3.82
C GLU A 7 -18.53 -8.96 -4.72
N ILE A 8 -18.95 -7.70 -4.56
CA ILE A 8 -18.39 -6.56 -5.31
C ILE A 8 -16.92 -6.34 -4.95
N VAL A 9 -16.56 -6.38 -3.66
CA VAL A 9 -15.17 -6.21 -3.22
C VAL A 9 -14.29 -7.37 -3.71
N ALA A 10 -14.76 -8.61 -3.59
CA ALA A 10 -14.03 -9.78 -4.09
C ALA A 10 -13.87 -9.74 -5.62
N ALA A 11 -14.90 -9.39 -6.37
CA ALA A 11 -14.82 -9.23 -7.82
C ALA A 11 -13.86 -8.09 -8.21
N TYR A 12 -13.88 -6.97 -7.48
CA TYR A 12 -12.96 -5.86 -7.69
C TYR A 12 -11.51 -6.27 -7.45
N GLU A 13 -11.22 -7.03 -6.40
CA GLU A 13 -9.87 -7.55 -6.09
C GLU A 13 -9.37 -8.53 -7.17
N ILE A 14 -10.23 -9.42 -7.67
CA ILE A 14 -9.88 -10.35 -8.75
C ILE A 14 -9.57 -9.57 -10.04
N GLU A 15 -10.41 -8.62 -10.43
CA GLU A 15 -10.20 -7.82 -11.61
C GLU A 15 -8.96 -6.93 -11.50
N ARG A 16 -8.72 -6.35 -10.34
CA ARG A 16 -7.53 -5.57 -10.03
C ARG A 16 -6.24 -6.39 -10.20
N ARG A 17 -6.19 -7.61 -9.64
CA ARG A 17 -5.04 -8.53 -9.82
C ARG A 17 -4.86 -8.98 -11.27
N ARG A 18 -5.95 -9.06 -12.04
CA ARG A 18 -5.89 -9.34 -13.46
C ARG A 18 -5.24 -8.17 -14.21
N ILE A 19 -5.73 -6.96 -13.98
CA ILE A 19 -5.19 -5.74 -14.60
C ILE A 19 -3.70 -5.56 -14.25
N GLU A 20 -3.32 -5.80 -13.00
CA GLU A 20 -1.93 -5.73 -12.55
C GLU A 20 -1.03 -6.70 -13.33
N ARG A 21 -1.44 -7.98 -13.45
CA ARG A 21 -0.69 -8.98 -14.24
C ARG A 21 -0.62 -8.62 -15.71
N ASP A 22 -1.74 -8.20 -16.30
CA ASP A 22 -1.79 -7.83 -17.71
C ASP A 22 -0.89 -6.61 -18.02
N LEU A 23 -0.83 -5.64 -17.10
CA LEU A 23 0.06 -4.48 -17.22
C LEU A 23 1.52 -4.86 -16.97
N HIS A 24 1.81 -5.68 -15.97
CA HIS A 24 3.16 -6.12 -15.64
C HIS A 24 3.75 -7.01 -16.75
N ASP A 25 3.04 -8.06 -17.14
CA ASP A 25 3.55 -9.07 -18.07
C ASP A 25 3.38 -8.66 -19.54
N GLY A 26 2.35 -7.86 -19.84
CA GLY A 26 2.06 -7.42 -21.19
C GLY A 26 2.72 -6.11 -21.59
N ALA A 27 2.32 -5.02 -20.96
CA ALA A 27 2.73 -3.67 -21.37
C ALA A 27 4.19 -3.39 -21.00
N GLN A 28 4.62 -3.73 -19.77
CA GLN A 28 6.00 -3.46 -19.34
C GLN A 28 7.02 -4.23 -20.18
N GLN A 29 6.78 -5.51 -20.45
CA GLN A 29 7.72 -6.30 -21.28
C GLN A 29 7.85 -5.74 -22.69
N ARG A 30 6.76 -5.33 -23.32
CA ARG A 30 6.78 -4.73 -24.67
C ARG A 30 7.54 -3.40 -24.69
N LEU A 31 7.39 -2.56 -23.67
CA LEU A 31 8.15 -1.30 -23.56
C LEU A 31 9.64 -1.55 -23.34
N VAL A 32 10.01 -2.56 -22.53
CA VAL A 32 11.42 -2.97 -22.34
C VAL A 32 12.03 -3.44 -23.66
N VAL A 33 11.34 -4.29 -24.41
CA VAL A 33 11.80 -4.74 -25.74
C VAL A 33 11.94 -3.55 -26.69
N GLY A 34 11.00 -2.59 -26.66
CA GLY A 34 11.09 -1.36 -27.44
C GLY A 34 12.33 -0.52 -27.10
N LEU A 35 12.63 -0.36 -25.80
CA LEU A 35 13.84 0.34 -25.34
C LEU A 35 15.14 -0.37 -25.78
N MET A 36 15.15 -1.70 -25.75
CA MET A 36 16.31 -2.48 -26.22
C MET A 36 16.53 -2.30 -27.74
N LYS A 37 15.44 -2.34 -28.53
CA LYS A 37 15.50 -2.11 -29.97
C LYS A 37 15.94 -0.69 -30.35
N LEU A 38 15.48 0.31 -29.61
CA LEU A 38 15.97 1.70 -29.79
C LEU A 38 17.45 1.82 -29.42
N GLY A 39 17.89 1.14 -28.34
CA GLY A 39 19.30 1.09 -27.97
C GLY A 39 20.16 0.41 -29.04
N GLU A 40 19.70 -0.68 -29.64
CA GLU A 40 20.35 -1.35 -30.76
C GLU A 40 20.43 -0.45 -32.00
N ALA A 41 19.34 0.24 -32.35
CA ALA A 41 19.31 1.19 -33.46
C ALA A 41 20.33 2.35 -33.28
N GLN A 42 20.49 2.86 -32.05
CA GLN A 42 21.47 3.90 -31.74
C GLN A 42 22.92 3.49 -31.98
N LEU A 43 23.23 2.20 -32.00
CA LEU A 43 24.58 1.68 -32.32
C LEU A 43 24.85 1.59 -33.83
N SER A 44 23.85 1.85 -34.67
CA SER A 44 24.00 1.81 -36.12
C SER A 44 24.92 2.93 -36.62
N PRO A 45 25.89 2.64 -37.52
CA PRO A 45 26.74 3.66 -38.12
C PRO A 45 25.94 4.75 -38.84
N ALA A 46 24.77 4.43 -39.42
CA ALA A 46 23.91 5.38 -40.08
C ALA A 46 23.35 6.42 -39.11
N VAL A 47 23.00 6.01 -37.87
CA VAL A 47 22.52 6.90 -36.81
C VAL A 47 23.66 7.77 -36.27
N THR A 48 24.84 7.17 -36.10
CA THR A 48 26.02 7.91 -35.63
C THR A 48 26.48 8.99 -36.65
N ALA A 49 26.23 8.77 -37.93
CA ALA A 49 26.57 9.69 -39.02
C ALA A 49 25.53 10.85 -39.15
N ASP A 50 24.33 10.72 -38.56
CA ASP A 50 23.28 11.73 -38.60
C ASP A 50 22.92 12.22 -37.18
N PRO A 51 23.45 13.38 -36.75
CA PRO A 51 23.18 13.93 -35.42
C PRO A 51 21.69 14.24 -35.15
N ALA A 52 20.92 14.59 -36.18
CA ALA A 52 19.50 14.88 -36.02
C ALA A 52 18.69 13.61 -35.75
N LEU A 53 19.00 12.54 -36.49
CA LEU A 53 18.41 11.23 -36.25
C LEU A 53 18.83 10.65 -34.88
N ALA A 54 20.09 10.83 -34.47
CA ALA A 54 20.58 10.39 -33.16
C ALA A 54 19.83 11.11 -32.01
N ALA A 55 19.62 12.42 -32.13
CA ALA A 55 18.86 13.21 -31.15
C ALA A 55 17.39 12.73 -31.06
N LEU A 56 16.73 12.53 -32.19
CA LEU A 56 15.34 12.04 -32.23
C LEU A 56 15.17 10.66 -31.58
N LEU A 57 16.11 9.74 -31.85
CA LEU A 57 16.09 8.41 -31.20
C LEU A 57 16.38 8.48 -29.71
N HIS A 58 17.22 9.42 -29.28
CA HIS A 58 17.46 9.67 -27.85
C HIS A 58 16.21 10.17 -27.14
N GLU A 59 15.52 11.14 -27.70
CA GLU A 59 14.26 11.66 -27.18
C GLU A 59 13.16 10.60 -27.12
N ALA A 60 13.02 9.80 -28.18
CA ALA A 60 12.07 8.68 -28.21
C ALA A 60 12.34 7.66 -27.11
N LYS A 61 13.61 7.31 -26.92
CA LYS A 61 14.04 6.39 -25.85
C LYS A 61 13.75 6.95 -24.47
N ALA A 62 14.04 8.22 -24.24
CA ALA A 62 13.76 8.90 -22.98
C ALA A 62 12.24 8.96 -22.67
N ALA A 63 11.42 9.26 -23.69
CA ALA A 63 9.96 9.29 -23.55
C ALA A 63 9.39 7.90 -23.19
N ILE A 64 9.86 6.84 -23.85
CA ILE A 64 9.42 5.46 -23.54
C ILE A 64 9.91 5.03 -22.16
N ALA A 65 11.13 5.37 -21.75
CA ALA A 65 11.66 5.08 -20.42
C ALA A 65 10.85 5.80 -19.32
N GLY A 66 10.48 7.06 -19.55
CA GLY A 66 9.61 7.82 -18.64
C GLY A 66 8.20 7.22 -18.55
N GLY A 67 7.63 6.80 -19.67
CA GLY A 67 6.34 6.11 -19.72
C GLY A 67 6.37 4.76 -18.98
N LEU A 68 7.46 3.99 -19.13
CA LEU A 68 7.65 2.73 -18.41
C LEU A 68 7.77 2.95 -16.90
N GLU A 69 8.48 3.99 -16.45
CA GLU A 69 8.59 4.30 -15.03
C GLU A 69 7.26 4.80 -14.44
N SER A 70 6.51 5.61 -15.18
CA SER A 70 5.16 6.01 -14.78
C SER A 70 4.23 4.81 -14.68
N LEU A 71 4.29 3.87 -15.64
CA LEU A 71 3.52 2.64 -15.60
C LEU A 71 3.91 1.76 -14.42
N ARG A 72 5.21 1.59 -14.14
CA ARG A 72 5.72 0.86 -12.97
C ARG A 72 5.23 1.48 -11.67
N THR A 73 5.26 2.80 -11.56
CA THR A 73 4.78 3.52 -10.37
C THR A 73 3.29 3.30 -10.18
N THR A 74 2.51 3.32 -11.26
CA THR A 74 1.07 3.04 -11.23
C THR A 74 0.79 1.61 -10.82
N VAL A 75 1.47 0.62 -11.41
CA VAL A 75 1.30 -0.81 -11.11
C VAL A 75 1.79 -1.13 -9.69
N ARG A 76 2.96 -0.63 -9.28
CA ARG A 76 3.47 -0.78 -7.90
C ARG A 76 2.55 -0.12 -6.85
N GLY A 77 1.83 0.95 -7.23
CA GLY A 77 0.76 1.53 -6.42
C GLY A 77 -0.47 0.62 -6.30
N ILE A 78 -0.58 -0.46 -7.11
CA ILE A 78 -1.74 -1.35 -7.07
C ILE A 78 -1.56 -2.45 -6.00
N HIS A 79 -0.40 -3.10 -5.87
CA HIS A 79 -0.13 -4.05 -4.77
C HIS A 79 1.37 -4.36 -4.65
N PRO A 80 2.10 -3.89 -3.64
CA PRO A 80 3.50 -4.26 -3.47
C PRO A 80 3.62 -5.72 -3.03
N GLN A 81 4.43 -6.53 -3.72
CA GLN A 81 4.74 -7.90 -3.29
C GLN A 81 5.25 -7.95 -1.85
N VAL A 82 6.05 -6.96 -1.45
CA VAL A 82 6.54 -6.80 -0.07
C VAL A 82 5.40 -6.77 0.96
N LEU A 83 4.24 -6.20 0.60
CA LEU A 83 3.07 -6.17 1.49
C LEU A 83 2.50 -7.57 1.76
N THR A 84 2.48 -8.42 0.73
CA THR A 84 2.02 -9.81 0.85
C THR A 84 3.04 -10.69 1.56
N ASP A 85 4.33 -10.52 1.25
CA ASP A 85 5.40 -11.41 1.71
C ASP A 85 5.90 -11.04 3.12
N LEU A 86 6.02 -9.76 3.42
CA LEU A 86 6.66 -9.25 4.65
C LEU A 86 5.72 -8.38 5.51
N GLY A 87 4.50 -8.10 5.05
CA GLY A 87 3.50 -7.34 5.78
C GLY A 87 3.61 -5.82 5.68
N LEU A 88 2.70 -5.14 6.40
CA LEU A 88 2.47 -3.69 6.26
C LEU A 88 3.67 -2.85 6.69
N GLU A 89 4.28 -3.17 7.82
CA GLU A 89 5.42 -2.40 8.37
C GLU A 89 6.60 -2.44 7.41
N ALA A 90 6.98 -3.63 6.92
CA ALA A 90 8.10 -3.78 5.98
C ALA A 90 7.83 -3.09 4.65
N ALA A 91 6.59 -3.17 4.14
CA ALA A 91 6.21 -2.49 2.90
C ALA A 91 6.27 -0.96 3.03
N LEU A 92 5.87 -0.40 4.17
CA LEU A 92 5.97 1.03 4.44
C LEU A 92 7.43 1.46 4.64
N THR A 93 8.27 0.65 5.29
CA THR A 93 9.70 0.91 5.45
C THR A 93 10.38 1.00 4.07
N ASP A 94 10.13 0.03 3.19
CA ASP A 94 10.65 0.05 1.82
C ASP A 94 10.15 1.28 1.01
N ALA A 95 8.92 1.73 1.24
CA ALA A 95 8.40 2.94 0.61
C ALA A 95 9.07 4.22 1.15
N VAL A 96 9.30 4.30 2.46
CA VAL A 96 10.00 5.42 3.12
C VAL A 96 11.45 5.51 2.65
N ASP A 97 12.18 4.39 2.61
CA ASP A 97 13.60 4.34 2.18
C ASP A 97 13.79 4.86 0.74
N ARG A 98 12.78 4.67 -0.12
CA ARG A 98 12.79 5.21 -1.49
C ARG A 98 12.65 6.71 -1.55
N VAL A 99 11.98 7.31 -0.57
CA VAL A 99 11.67 8.76 -0.55
C VAL A 99 12.70 9.54 0.27
N ASP A 100 13.30 8.94 1.27
CA ASP A 100 14.21 9.58 2.25
C ASP A 100 15.57 10.02 1.66
N ARG A 101 15.81 9.79 0.39
CA ARG A 101 16.94 10.38 -0.37
C ARG A 101 17.00 11.91 -0.33
N THR A 102 15.99 12.57 0.24
CA THR A 102 15.86 14.03 0.30
C THR A 102 16.28 14.62 1.66
N GLY A 103 16.79 13.80 2.60
CA GLY A 103 17.23 14.24 3.93
C GLY A 103 16.07 14.65 4.85
N ARG A 104 14.87 14.14 4.64
CA ARG A 104 13.70 14.33 5.49
C ARG A 104 13.61 13.20 6.49
N THR A 105 13.25 13.51 7.72
CA THR A 105 13.06 12.49 8.75
C THR A 105 11.64 11.95 8.68
N ILE A 106 11.47 10.79 8.04
CA ILE A 106 10.22 10.03 8.08
C ILE A 106 10.43 8.84 9.02
N ARG A 107 9.60 8.73 10.03
CA ARG A 107 9.69 7.67 11.04
C ARG A 107 8.47 6.77 10.99
N ILE A 108 8.70 5.46 11.00
CA ILE A 108 7.67 4.47 11.23
C ILE A 108 7.76 4.00 12.68
N VAL A 109 6.64 3.97 13.37
CA VAL A 109 6.51 3.51 14.75
C VAL A 109 5.48 2.40 14.80
N CYS A 110 5.90 1.20 15.12
CA CYS A 110 5.06 0.03 15.32
C CYS A 110 5.38 -0.57 16.69
N PRO A 111 4.69 -0.15 17.79
CA PRO A 111 5.05 -0.55 19.13
C PRO A 111 4.92 -2.05 19.40
N HIS A 112 4.04 -2.73 18.66
CA HIS A 112 3.79 -4.16 18.78
C HIS A 112 3.69 -4.79 17.41
N PRO A 113 4.13 -6.05 17.24
CA PRO A 113 3.99 -6.77 15.97
C PRO A 113 2.52 -6.79 15.50
N LEU A 114 2.32 -6.54 14.22
CA LEU A 114 1.00 -6.59 13.61
C LEU A 114 0.57 -8.05 13.43
N PRO A 115 -0.67 -8.42 13.78
CA PRO A 115 -1.20 -9.76 13.51
C PRO A 115 -1.40 -9.98 12.01
N THR A 116 -1.59 -11.24 11.63
CA THR A 116 -2.05 -11.56 10.27
C THR A 116 -3.42 -10.93 10.02
N MET A 117 -3.54 -10.22 8.92
CA MET A 117 -4.75 -9.47 8.54
C MET A 117 -5.16 -9.81 7.12
N PRO A 118 -6.46 -9.65 6.78
CA PRO A 118 -6.92 -9.81 5.42
C PRO A 118 -6.17 -8.88 4.46
N GLU A 119 -5.84 -9.39 3.29
CA GLU A 119 -5.06 -8.67 2.28
C GLU A 119 -5.67 -7.32 1.89
N GLY A 120 -7.00 -7.25 1.79
CA GLY A 120 -7.70 -5.99 1.51
C GLY A 120 -7.53 -4.93 2.61
N VAL A 121 -7.44 -5.34 3.88
CA VAL A 121 -7.16 -4.42 5.01
C VAL A 121 -5.73 -3.91 4.92
N LEU A 122 -4.77 -4.81 4.67
CA LEU A 122 -3.36 -4.45 4.48
C LEU A 122 -3.18 -3.48 3.33
N ALA A 123 -3.80 -3.76 2.17
CA ALA A 123 -3.74 -2.90 1.00
C ALA A 123 -4.37 -1.53 1.27
N ALA A 124 -5.55 -1.46 1.88
CA ALA A 124 -6.21 -0.20 2.23
C ALA A 124 -5.36 0.65 3.18
N ALA A 125 -4.75 0.02 4.20
CA ALA A 125 -3.84 0.65 5.15
C ALA A 125 -2.57 1.18 4.48
N TYR A 126 -1.96 0.39 3.62
CA TYR A 126 -0.76 0.75 2.88
C TYR A 126 -1.00 1.97 1.97
N PHE A 127 -2.02 1.93 1.13
CA PHE A 127 -2.33 3.05 0.24
C PHE A 127 -2.73 4.31 0.98
N PHE A 128 -3.46 4.16 2.09
CA PHE A 128 -3.76 5.28 2.97
C PHE A 128 -2.47 5.94 3.49
N ALA A 129 -1.54 5.15 4.03
CA ALA A 129 -0.28 5.66 4.56
C ALA A 129 0.57 6.36 3.49
N LEU A 130 0.68 5.77 2.29
CA LEU A 130 1.42 6.37 1.16
C LEU A 130 0.83 7.70 0.71
N GLU A 131 -0.49 7.77 0.56
CA GLU A 131 -1.16 9.00 0.13
C GLU A 131 -1.04 10.10 1.20
N ALA A 132 -1.22 9.73 2.48
CA ALA A 132 -1.06 10.67 3.58
C ALA A 132 0.39 11.17 3.69
N MET A 133 1.40 10.29 3.55
CA MET A 133 2.80 10.63 3.49
C MET A 133 3.11 11.56 2.30
N THR A 134 2.60 11.24 1.12
CA THR A 134 2.79 12.05 -0.09
C THR A 134 2.18 13.44 0.07
N ASN A 135 1.01 13.54 0.69
CA ASN A 135 0.38 14.81 1.01
C ASN A 135 1.22 15.63 2.00
N ALA A 136 1.76 15.01 3.05
CA ALA A 136 2.66 15.66 3.99
C ALA A 136 3.92 16.18 3.27
N LEU A 137 4.56 15.36 2.43
CA LEU A 137 5.74 15.77 1.66
C LEU A 137 5.46 16.96 0.73
N LYS A 138 4.26 17.01 0.15
CA LYS A 138 3.86 18.06 -0.79
C LYS A 138 3.44 19.34 -0.10
N HIS A 139 2.71 19.26 1.01
CA HIS A 139 2.05 20.39 1.64
C HIS A 139 2.77 20.91 2.89
N ALA A 140 3.67 20.11 3.47
CA ALA A 140 4.50 20.46 4.61
C ALA A 140 6.00 20.24 4.29
N PRO A 141 6.60 20.98 3.33
CA PRO A 141 7.98 20.76 2.93
C PRO A 141 8.93 21.03 4.11
N GLY A 142 9.78 20.03 4.42
CA GLY A 142 10.74 20.11 5.53
C GLY A 142 10.18 19.69 6.90
N ALA A 143 8.89 19.37 7.02
CA ALA A 143 8.31 18.85 8.25
C ALA A 143 8.78 17.43 8.54
N GLU A 144 8.89 17.07 9.82
CA GLU A 144 9.02 15.68 10.24
C GLU A 144 7.71 14.95 10.04
N ILE A 145 7.79 13.70 9.59
CA ILE A 145 6.62 12.85 9.35
C ILE A 145 6.74 11.60 10.23
N THR A 146 5.70 11.28 10.96
CA THR A 146 5.62 10.03 11.73
C THR A 146 4.43 9.20 11.26
N ILE A 147 4.68 7.94 10.94
CA ILE A 147 3.66 6.94 10.61
C ILE A 147 3.56 6.00 11.79
N LEU A 148 2.45 6.02 12.49
CA LEU A 148 2.19 5.16 13.65
C LEU A 148 1.22 4.04 13.25
N LEU A 149 1.62 2.79 13.52
CA LEU A 149 0.83 1.59 13.31
C LEU A 149 0.46 0.98 14.65
N THR A 150 -0.81 0.84 14.94
CA THR A 150 -1.29 0.18 16.16
C THR A 150 -2.48 -0.70 15.87
N VAL A 151 -2.62 -1.79 16.64
CA VAL A 151 -3.74 -2.73 16.53
C VAL A 151 -4.32 -3.00 17.91
N ASP A 152 -5.65 -2.90 18.00
CA ASP A 152 -6.45 -3.43 19.09
C ASP A 152 -7.62 -4.25 18.50
N LYS A 153 -8.83 -3.71 18.48
CA LYS A 153 -9.99 -4.24 17.74
C LYS A 153 -10.00 -3.81 16.29
N THR A 154 -9.22 -2.81 15.94
CA THR A 154 -9.06 -2.24 14.62
C THR A 154 -7.58 -2.01 14.33
N LEU A 155 -7.18 -2.08 13.07
CA LEU A 155 -5.91 -1.54 12.62
C LEU A 155 -6.03 -0.02 12.56
N ARG A 156 -5.14 0.68 13.24
CA ARG A 156 -5.01 2.13 13.18
C ARG A 156 -3.72 2.49 12.48
N VAL A 157 -3.84 3.29 11.45
CA VAL A 157 -2.69 3.89 10.75
C VAL A 157 -2.83 5.40 10.90
N CYS A 158 -1.87 6.03 11.58
CA CYS A 158 -1.88 7.46 11.82
C CYS A 158 -0.63 8.08 11.21
N VAL A 159 -0.80 9.06 10.32
CA VAL A 159 0.28 9.84 9.74
C VAL A 159 0.20 11.26 10.30
N VAL A 160 1.29 11.70 10.90
CA VAL A 160 1.42 13.03 11.51
C VAL A 160 2.57 13.75 10.84
N ASP A 161 2.35 14.96 10.38
CA ASP A 161 3.40 15.90 9.99
C ASP A 161 3.43 17.12 10.91
N THR A 162 4.61 17.69 11.13
CA THR A 162 4.83 18.90 11.93
C THR A 162 4.68 20.18 11.10
N GLY A 163 3.92 20.12 10.03
CA GLY A 163 3.72 21.22 9.10
C GLY A 163 2.76 22.31 9.59
N PRO A 164 2.41 23.24 8.70
CA PRO A 164 1.61 24.42 9.04
C PRO A 164 0.11 24.12 9.23
N GLY A 165 -0.33 22.90 9.02
CA GLY A 165 -1.74 22.51 9.13
C GLY A 165 -2.65 23.13 8.05
N GLY A 166 -3.94 23.24 8.39
CA GLY A 166 -4.95 23.82 7.49
C GLY A 166 -5.51 22.84 6.46
N ALA A 167 -5.20 21.55 6.53
CA ALA A 167 -5.79 20.54 5.66
C ALA A 167 -7.29 20.36 5.95
N CYS A 168 -8.07 20.23 4.90
CA CYS A 168 -9.53 20.03 5.02
C CYS A 168 -10.03 18.98 4.02
N LEU A 169 -11.12 18.32 4.39
CA LEU A 169 -11.82 17.37 3.52
C LEU A 169 -12.63 18.14 2.47
N GLN A 170 -12.16 18.12 1.23
CA GLN A 170 -12.88 18.73 0.10
C GLN A 170 -13.28 17.64 -0.89
N PRO A 171 -14.55 17.63 -1.38
CA PRO A 171 -14.99 16.70 -2.42
C PRO A 171 -14.07 16.76 -3.65
N GLY A 172 -13.75 15.58 -4.22
CA GLY A 172 -12.89 15.46 -5.40
C GLY A 172 -11.39 15.65 -5.18
N ARG A 173 -10.93 15.82 -3.92
CA ARG A 173 -9.51 15.88 -3.57
C ARG A 173 -9.03 14.60 -2.88
N GLY A 174 -7.71 14.40 -2.78
CA GLY A 174 -7.06 13.18 -2.30
C GLY A 174 -7.61 12.62 -0.97
N LEU A 175 -7.82 13.49 0.04
CA LEU A 175 -8.39 13.09 1.34
C LEU A 175 -9.82 12.52 1.22
N ALA A 176 -10.66 13.08 0.34
CA ALA A 176 -12.01 12.56 0.11
C ALA A 176 -11.97 11.17 -0.56
N GLY A 177 -11.08 10.97 -1.54
CA GLY A 177 -10.86 9.67 -2.18
C GLY A 177 -10.31 8.62 -1.21
N MET A 178 -9.43 9.01 -0.27
CA MET A 178 -8.97 8.13 0.80
C MET A 178 -10.13 7.68 1.70
N ARG A 179 -11.01 8.60 2.11
CA ARG A 179 -12.19 8.31 2.93
C ARG A 179 -13.14 7.32 2.25
N GLU A 180 -13.40 7.50 0.96
CA GLU A 180 -14.25 6.61 0.18
C GLU A 180 -13.65 5.20 0.08
N ARG A 181 -12.34 5.10 -0.16
CA ARG A 181 -11.64 3.80 -0.19
C ARG A 181 -11.69 3.09 1.16
N LEU A 182 -11.42 3.79 2.26
CA LEU A 182 -11.51 3.20 3.61
C LEU A 182 -12.93 2.73 3.92
N ALA A 183 -13.96 3.51 3.56
CA ALA A 183 -15.35 3.17 3.78
C ALA A 183 -15.78 1.87 3.06
N ALA A 184 -15.16 1.53 1.91
CA ALA A 184 -15.40 0.27 1.20
C ALA A 184 -15.02 -0.96 2.05
N PHE A 185 -14.04 -0.82 2.93
CA PHE A 185 -13.60 -1.85 3.90
C PHE A 185 -14.22 -1.67 5.29
N GLY A 186 -15.23 -0.80 5.42
CA GLY A 186 -15.86 -0.49 6.71
C GLY A 186 -14.97 0.36 7.62
N GLY A 187 -13.92 0.96 7.07
CA GLY A 187 -12.99 1.82 7.79
C GLY A 187 -13.45 3.28 7.82
N GLU A 188 -12.79 4.05 8.69
CA GLU A 188 -13.06 5.48 8.90
C GLU A 188 -11.77 6.28 8.74
N LEU A 189 -11.92 7.53 8.24
CA LEU A 189 -10.84 8.51 8.17
C LEU A 189 -11.11 9.62 9.18
N LEU A 190 -10.12 9.89 10.02
CA LEU A 190 -10.11 11.01 10.96
C LEU A 190 -9.05 12.02 10.52
N LEU A 191 -9.39 13.30 10.53
CA LEU A 191 -8.49 14.41 10.19
C LEU A 191 -8.50 15.44 11.30
N SER A 192 -7.31 15.80 11.78
CA SER A 192 -7.05 16.95 12.63
C SER A 192 -5.94 17.77 12.02
N SER A 193 -6.20 19.02 11.66
CA SER A 193 -5.22 19.89 11.00
C SER A 193 -5.52 21.35 11.30
N PRO A 194 -5.29 21.80 12.55
CA PRO A 194 -5.50 23.21 12.91
C PRO A 194 -4.53 24.11 12.16
N PRO A 195 -4.96 25.31 11.75
CA PRO A 195 -4.05 26.29 11.14
C PRO A 195 -2.87 26.63 12.06
N GLY A 196 -1.65 26.56 11.54
CA GLY A 196 -0.40 26.79 12.28
C GLY A 196 0.03 25.61 13.17
N GLY A 197 -0.67 24.48 13.11
CA GLY A 197 -0.37 23.28 13.89
C GLY A 197 -0.12 22.04 13.01
N PRO A 198 0.19 20.89 13.63
CA PRO A 198 0.46 19.67 12.88
C PRO A 198 -0.78 19.17 12.14
N THR A 199 -0.56 18.46 11.03
CA THR A 199 -1.61 17.67 10.41
C THR A 199 -1.52 16.23 10.87
N GLN A 200 -2.64 15.71 11.35
CA GLN A 200 -2.83 14.30 11.69
C GLN A 200 -3.95 13.72 10.86
N VAL A 201 -3.64 12.70 10.08
CA VAL A 201 -4.61 11.91 9.32
C VAL A 201 -4.56 10.48 9.82
N ALA A 202 -5.68 9.93 10.26
CA ALA A 202 -5.75 8.58 10.78
C ALA A 202 -6.80 7.74 10.04
N ALA A 203 -6.47 6.49 9.76
CA ALA A 203 -7.38 5.46 9.29
C ALA A 203 -7.64 4.46 10.40
N HIS A 204 -8.89 4.11 10.61
CA HIS A 204 -9.33 3.00 11.45
C HIS A 204 -9.97 1.94 10.56
N LEU A 205 -9.41 0.74 10.54
CA LEU A 205 -9.84 -0.37 9.70
C LEU A 205 -10.23 -1.57 10.58
N PRO A 206 -11.45 -2.11 10.47
CA PRO A 206 -11.82 -3.30 11.21
C PRO A 206 -11.01 -4.51 10.74
N LEU A 207 -10.52 -5.34 11.68
CA LEU A 207 -9.74 -6.54 11.39
C LEU A 207 -10.61 -7.66 10.82
N LEU A 208 -11.91 -7.65 11.09
CA LEU A 208 -12.86 -8.66 10.64
C LEU A 208 -13.64 -8.14 9.43
N LEU A 209 -13.26 -8.54 8.24
CA LEU A 209 -14.00 -8.20 7.01
C LEU A 209 -15.29 -9.01 6.84
N ALA A 210 -15.49 -10.13 7.54
CA ALA A 210 -16.75 -10.86 7.65
C ALA A 210 -16.66 -12.10 8.56
N ARG A 211 -17.81 -12.49 9.12
CA ARG A 211 -18.00 -13.81 9.77
C ARG A 211 -17.59 -14.93 8.80
N GLY A 212 -16.51 -15.62 9.09
CA GLY A 212 -16.07 -16.79 8.32
C GLY A 212 -14.55 -16.98 8.25
N GLU A 213 -13.75 -15.93 8.31
CA GLU A 213 -12.29 -16.04 8.36
C GLU A 213 -11.79 -15.47 9.68
N SER A 214 -12.03 -16.19 10.75
CA SER A 214 -11.37 -15.94 12.02
C SER A 214 -9.96 -16.51 11.93
N GLY A 215 -9.01 -15.71 11.55
CA GLY A 215 -7.58 -16.03 11.64
C GLY A 215 -7.07 -15.87 13.07
N THR A 216 -7.77 -16.45 14.05
CA THR A 216 -7.22 -16.64 15.38
C THR A 216 -7.38 -18.12 15.72
N GLY A 217 -6.48 -18.92 15.20
CA GLY A 217 -6.13 -20.20 15.80
C GLY A 217 -5.45 -19.92 17.13
N ILE A 218 -6.22 -19.58 18.15
CA ILE A 218 -5.81 -19.84 19.51
C ILE A 218 -6.14 -21.32 19.69
N ASP A 219 -5.13 -22.17 19.51
CA ASP A 219 -5.18 -23.52 20.02
C ASP A 219 -5.53 -23.44 21.51
N ARG A 220 -6.80 -23.71 21.81
CA ARG A 220 -7.17 -24.14 23.15
C ARG A 220 -6.49 -25.48 23.37
N VAL A 221 -5.41 -25.46 24.11
CA VAL A 221 -4.90 -26.63 24.80
C VAL A 221 -5.97 -26.99 25.81
N ASP A 222 -6.89 -27.90 25.42
CA ASP A 222 -7.74 -28.58 26.34
C ASP A 222 -6.88 -29.60 27.11
N GLY A 223 -6.34 -29.08 28.21
CA GLY A 223 -5.82 -29.89 29.29
C GLY A 223 -6.98 -30.45 30.07
N THR A 224 -7.44 -31.63 29.70
CA THR A 224 -8.21 -32.49 30.62
C THR A 224 -7.47 -33.77 30.77
N GLY A 225 -6.59 -33.72 31.77
CA GLY A 225 -6.04 -34.93 32.37
C GLY A 225 -7.11 -35.80 32.98
N ALA A 226 -7.00 -37.05 32.67
CA ALA A 226 -7.65 -38.15 33.28
C ALA A 226 -7.43 -38.24 34.78
N THR A 227 -8.40 -38.79 35.47
CA THR A 227 -8.25 -39.58 36.69
C THR A 227 -9.44 -40.54 36.76
N THR A 228 -9.19 -41.81 36.52
CA THR A 228 -8.94 -42.87 37.53
C THR A 228 -10.06 -43.04 38.52
N GLY A 229 -10.58 -44.23 38.54
CA GLY A 229 -11.38 -44.83 39.59
C GLY A 229 -11.96 -46.13 39.04
N ALA A 230 -11.37 -47.15 39.09
CA ALA A 230 -11.05 -48.31 39.92
C ALA A 230 -12.14 -48.70 40.89
N GLU A 231 -12.38 -50.01 40.93
CA GLU A 231 -13.04 -50.79 41.95
C GLU A 231 -14.57 -50.79 41.93
N GLY A 232 -15.22 -51.88 42.03
CA GLY A 232 -14.93 -53.22 42.44
C GLY A 232 -16.21 -54.03 42.44
N GLN A 233 -16.05 -55.24 42.16
CA GLN A 233 -16.46 -56.41 42.89
C GLN A 233 -17.96 -56.66 43.21
N GLU A 234 -18.28 -57.93 42.91
CA GLU A 234 -19.15 -58.87 43.65
C GLU A 234 -20.65 -58.61 43.60
N THR A 235 -21.35 -59.48 43.09
CA THR A 235 -21.73 -60.86 43.31
C THR A 235 -22.56 -61.40 42.16
#